data_778e51d22506c74afb4ca14e7ec4cf92
#
_entry.id   778e51d22506c74afb4ca14e7ec4cf92
#
_cell.length_a   1.000
_cell.length_b   1.000
_cell.length_c   1.000
_cell.angle_alpha   90.00
_cell.angle_beta   90.00
_cell.angle_gamma   90.00
#
_symmetry.space_group_name_H-M   'P 1'
#
loop_
_entity.id
_entity.type
_entity.pdbx_description
1 polymer ?
#
loop_
_entity_poly.entity_id
_entity_poly.type
_entity_poly.pdbx_seq_one_letter_code
_entity_poly.pdbx_strand_id
1 'polypeptide(L)'
;MNNFLIAIQIILIVFLAGCADKSEYVGDINNELPDGKGIMTYEDGSKYDGEWKEGKRYGKGTLTYEDGAKYEGEWKDGEMDGTGKFTWSNGDKYEGDWKNGKKNGQGAIFYQDGSKLEGEFRDDSPWDTSLYDK
;
A
#
# COMPACT_ATOMS: atom_id res chain seq x y z
N MET A 1 34.62 -27.38 5.01
CA MET A 1 33.80 -26.96 6.18
C MET A 1 32.88 -25.84 5.72
N ASN A 2 31.61 -26.18 5.48
CA ASN A 2 30.61 -25.23 4.95
C ASN A 2 29.99 -24.45 6.12
N ASN A 3 30.32 -23.17 6.20
CA ASN A 3 29.61 -22.27 7.08
C ASN A 3 28.25 -21.93 6.44
N PHE A 4 27.23 -22.67 6.80
CA PHE A 4 25.84 -22.24 6.63
C PHE A 4 25.60 -21.07 7.60
N LEU A 5 25.67 -19.85 7.07
CA LEU A 5 25.06 -18.69 7.74
C LEU A 5 23.55 -18.89 7.69
N ILE A 6 23.00 -19.43 8.77
CA ILE A 6 21.59 -19.40 9.05
C ILE A 6 21.26 -17.92 9.28
N ALA A 7 20.62 -17.28 8.30
CA ALA A 7 20.00 -15.99 8.51
C ALA A 7 18.88 -16.20 9.56
N ILE A 8 19.17 -15.82 10.79
CA ILE A 8 18.18 -15.76 11.85
C ILE A 8 17.25 -14.62 11.45
N GLN A 9 16.07 -14.98 10.90
CA GLN A 9 14.97 -14.04 10.79
C GLN A 9 14.56 -13.67 12.22
N ILE A 10 14.97 -12.47 12.63
CA ILE A 10 14.56 -11.93 13.91
C ILE A 10 13.11 -11.50 13.73
N ILE A 11 12.18 -12.30 14.24
CA ILE A 11 10.80 -11.88 14.46
C ILE A 11 10.86 -10.89 15.61
N LEU A 12 10.95 -9.61 15.31
CA LEU A 12 10.84 -8.58 16.33
C LEU A 12 9.38 -8.10 16.37
N ILE A 13 8.67 -8.59 17.37
CA ILE A 13 7.38 -8.03 17.78
C ILE A 13 7.71 -6.72 18.47
N VAL A 14 7.64 -5.60 17.76
CA VAL A 14 7.79 -4.28 18.37
C VAL A 14 6.47 -3.91 19.02
N PHE A 15 6.34 -4.22 20.31
CA PHE A 15 5.36 -3.55 21.16
C PHE A 15 5.86 -2.12 21.39
N LEU A 16 5.30 -1.15 20.70
CA LEU A 16 5.46 0.26 21.06
C LEU A 16 4.78 0.47 22.42
N ALA A 17 5.58 0.51 23.49
CA ALA A 17 5.13 0.68 24.84
C ALA A 17 4.55 2.09 25.02
N GLY A 18 3.21 2.17 25.13
CA GLY A 18 2.53 3.41 25.51
C GLY A 18 1.14 3.55 24.91
N CYS A 19 0.13 2.90 25.50
CA CYS A 19 -1.25 2.68 25.03
C CYS A 19 -1.32 1.52 24.03
N ALA A 20 -1.93 0.44 24.46
CA ALA A 20 -2.31 -0.81 23.81
C ALA A 20 -2.41 -0.84 22.25
N ASP A 21 -1.39 -0.37 21.55
CA ASP A 21 -1.26 -0.56 20.08
C ASP A 21 -0.94 -2.04 19.86
N LYS A 22 -1.86 -2.75 19.20
CA LYS A 22 -1.74 -4.17 18.87
C LYS A 22 -1.16 -4.40 17.48
N SER A 23 -0.54 -3.39 16.88
CA SER A 23 0.12 -3.52 15.60
C SER A 23 1.33 -4.45 15.69
N GLU A 24 1.45 -5.35 14.73
CA GLU A 24 2.52 -6.35 14.65
C GLU A 24 3.30 -6.18 13.36
N TYR A 25 4.64 -6.13 13.46
CA TYR A 25 5.54 -6.10 12.31
C TYR A 25 6.38 -7.35 12.24
N VAL A 26 6.47 -7.94 11.05
CA VAL A 26 7.35 -9.08 10.73
C VAL A 26 8.12 -8.75 9.47
N GLY A 27 9.44 -8.63 9.55
CA GLY A 27 10.28 -8.33 8.40
C GLY A 27 11.67 -7.83 8.75
N ASP A 28 12.30 -7.23 7.76
CA ASP A 28 13.64 -6.66 7.88
C ASP A 28 13.62 -5.38 8.73
N ILE A 29 14.59 -5.23 9.61
CA ILE A 29 14.76 -4.07 10.46
C ILE A 29 16.19 -3.53 10.40
N ASN A 30 16.33 -2.22 10.51
CA ASN A 30 17.59 -1.52 10.66
C ASN A 30 17.41 -0.39 11.68
N ASN A 31 18.33 -0.29 12.67
CA ASN A 31 18.25 0.67 13.77
C ASN A 31 16.86 0.69 14.46
N GLU A 32 16.31 -0.49 14.76
CA GLU A 32 15.00 -0.68 15.41
C GLU A 32 13.79 -0.23 14.58
N LEU A 33 13.97 0.13 13.31
CA LEU A 33 12.90 0.54 12.40
C LEU A 33 12.73 -0.48 11.28
N PRO A 34 11.50 -0.68 10.76
CA PRO A 34 11.26 -1.38 9.51
C PRO A 34 12.12 -0.82 8.39
N ASP A 35 12.94 -1.65 7.74
CA ASP A 35 13.82 -1.25 6.64
C ASP A 35 14.17 -2.47 5.79
N GLY A 36 13.70 -2.52 4.56
CA GLY A 36 13.73 -3.69 3.68
C GLY A 36 12.33 -4.22 3.40
N LYS A 37 12.14 -5.53 3.44
CA LYS A 37 10.82 -6.15 3.20
C LYS A 37 10.17 -6.56 4.50
N GLY A 38 8.86 -6.33 4.59
CA GLY A 38 8.12 -6.73 5.79
C GLY A 38 6.62 -6.53 5.69
N ILE A 39 5.95 -7.12 6.67
CA ILE A 39 4.51 -7.11 6.83
C ILE A 39 4.18 -6.39 8.13
N MET A 40 3.31 -5.39 8.05
CA MET A 40 2.69 -4.74 9.20
C MET A 40 1.22 -5.11 9.26
N THR A 41 0.77 -5.65 10.36
CA THR A 41 -0.64 -5.80 10.68
C THR A 41 -1.01 -4.72 11.67
N TYR A 42 -1.96 -3.86 11.32
CA TYR A 42 -2.41 -2.75 12.15
C TYR A 42 -3.54 -3.16 13.10
N GLU A 43 -3.75 -2.39 14.15
CA GLU A 43 -4.81 -2.65 15.14
C GLU A 43 -6.22 -2.65 14.53
N ASP A 44 -6.45 -1.87 13.48
CA ASP A 44 -7.71 -1.80 12.74
C ASP A 44 -7.96 -3.00 11.82
N GLY A 45 -7.08 -4.01 11.82
CA GLY A 45 -7.16 -5.20 10.97
C GLY A 45 -6.60 -5.00 9.55
N SER A 46 -6.20 -3.80 9.18
CA SER A 46 -5.53 -3.57 7.91
C SER A 46 -4.12 -4.17 7.89
N LYS A 47 -3.60 -4.47 6.71
CA LYS A 47 -2.31 -5.13 6.55
C LYS A 47 -1.53 -4.53 5.39
N TYR A 48 -0.30 -4.12 5.66
CA TYR A 48 0.65 -3.74 4.62
C TYR A 48 1.71 -4.84 4.42
N ASP A 49 1.93 -5.24 3.19
CA ASP A 49 2.97 -6.18 2.77
C ASP A 49 3.80 -5.53 1.66
N GLY A 50 5.05 -5.21 1.94
CA GLY A 50 5.87 -4.49 0.97
C GLY A 50 7.23 -4.04 1.48
N GLU A 51 7.75 -3.04 0.79
CA GLU A 51 9.05 -2.45 1.09
C GLU A 51 8.92 -1.33 2.12
N TRP A 52 9.94 -1.21 2.94
CA TRP A 52 10.05 -0.25 4.03
C TRP A 52 11.37 0.49 3.97
N LYS A 53 11.36 1.73 4.38
CA LYS A 53 12.55 2.54 4.57
C LYS A 53 12.41 3.44 5.78
N GLU A 54 13.35 3.30 6.73
CA GLU A 54 13.37 4.12 7.95
C GLU A 54 12.00 4.18 8.66
N GLY A 55 11.31 3.03 8.79
CA GLY A 55 10.00 2.91 9.43
C GLY A 55 8.81 3.34 8.59
N LYS A 56 9.00 3.74 7.33
CA LYS A 56 7.93 4.19 6.42
C LYS A 56 7.72 3.22 5.26
N ARG A 57 6.48 3.08 4.81
CA ARG A 57 6.17 2.36 3.57
C ARG A 57 6.88 3.05 2.42
N TYR A 58 7.58 2.26 1.59
CA TYR A 58 8.41 2.74 0.50
C TYR A 58 8.40 1.73 -0.66
N GLY A 59 8.86 2.15 -1.86
CA GLY A 59 8.99 1.23 -2.99
C GLY A 59 7.67 0.58 -3.39
N LYS A 60 7.63 -0.73 -3.53
CA LYS A 60 6.41 -1.47 -3.90
C LYS A 60 5.78 -2.15 -2.71
N GLY A 61 4.45 -2.09 -2.64
CA GLY A 61 3.72 -2.77 -1.56
C GLY A 61 2.22 -2.82 -1.78
N THR A 62 1.58 -3.67 -0.98
CA THR A 62 0.15 -3.90 -0.98
C THR A 62 -0.41 -3.54 0.39
N LEU A 63 -1.39 -2.65 0.43
CA LEU A 63 -2.18 -2.37 1.62
C LEU A 63 -3.58 -2.97 1.43
N THR A 64 -3.97 -3.86 2.32
CA THR A 64 -5.30 -4.44 2.38
C THR A 64 -6.02 -3.86 3.59
N TYR A 65 -7.18 -3.28 3.40
CA TYR A 65 -8.03 -2.72 4.44
C TYR A 65 -8.94 -3.80 5.06
N GLU A 66 -9.47 -3.55 6.26
CA GLU A 66 -10.37 -4.48 6.95
C GLU A 66 -11.62 -4.81 6.13
N ASP A 67 -12.16 -3.83 5.40
CA ASP A 67 -13.35 -3.98 4.53
C ASP A 67 -13.08 -4.75 3.23
N GLY A 68 -11.82 -5.19 3.01
CA GLY A 68 -11.39 -5.90 1.81
C GLY A 68 -10.96 -4.99 0.64
N ALA A 69 -11.04 -3.68 0.78
CA ALA A 69 -10.42 -2.76 -0.18
C ALA A 69 -8.90 -2.97 -0.20
N LYS A 70 -8.26 -2.69 -1.34
CA LYS A 70 -6.84 -2.98 -1.50
C LYS A 70 -6.16 -1.97 -2.42
N TYR A 71 -4.98 -1.51 -2.01
CA TYR A 71 -4.04 -0.80 -2.88
C TYR A 71 -2.82 -1.67 -3.19
N GLU A 72 -2.44 -1.72 -4.45
CA GLU A 72 -1.24 -2.39 -4.95
C GLU A 72 -0.46 -1.40 -5.81
N GLY A 73 0.72 -0.98 -5.38
CA GLY A 73 1.46 0.03 -6.15
C GLY A 73 2.69 0.57 -5.44
N GLU A 74 3.07 1.77 -5.87
CA GLU A 74 4.27 2.46 -5.39
C GLU A 74 3.96 3.34 -4.18
N TRP A 75 4.95 3.41 -3.29
CA TRP A 75 4.90 4.11 -2.01
C TRP A 75 6.11 4.99 -1.83
N LYS A 76 5.90 6.13 -1.24
CA LYS A 76 6.96 7.07 -0.85
C LYS A 76 6.61 7.75 0.45
N ASP A 77 7.55 7.72 1.41
CA ASP A 77 7.39 8.36 2.73
C ASP A 77 6.08 8.02 3.47
N GLY A 78 5.57 6.78 3.29
CA GLY A 78 4.35 6.30 3.91
C GLY A 78 3.07 6.54 3.12
N GLU A 79 3.13 7.21 1.96
CA GLU A 79 1.98 7.56 1.12
C GLU A 79 2.00 6.83 -0.23
N MET A 80 0.84 6.61 -0.84
CA MET A 80 0.71 6.14 -2.23
C MET A 80 1.27 7.22 -3.16
N ASP A 81 2.34 6.92 -3.90
CA ASP A 81 3.02 7.89 -4.78
C ASP A 81 3.69 7.13 -5.93
N GLY A 82 3.41 7.50 -7.17
CA GLY A 82 3.80 6.79 -8.39
C GLY A 82 2.63 6.09 -9.05
N THR A 83 2.81 4.90 -9.55
CA THR A 83 1.73 4.14 -10.20
C THR A 83 1.14 3.09 -9.27
N GLY A 84 -0.17 2.88 -9.36
CA GLY A 84 -0.83 1.89 -8.53
C GLY A 84 -2.27 1.59 -8.93
N LYS A 85 -2.76 0.48 -8.36
CA LYS A 85 -4.13 0.04 -8.49
C LYS A 85 -4.81 0.03 -7.13
N PHE A 86 -5.95 0.68 -7.05
CA PHE A 86 -6.87 0.60 -5.91
C PHE A 86 -8.11 -0.20 -6.30
N THR A 87 -8.45 -1.20 -5.49
CA THR A 87 -9.68 -1.96 -5.63
C THR A 87 -10.56 -1.65 -4.42
N TRP A 88 -11.74 -1.09 -4.65
CA TRP A 88 -12.70 -0.85 -3.58
C TRP A 88 -13.40 -2.14 -3.14
N SER A 89 -13.97 -2.13 -1.95
CA SER A 89 -14.71 -3.28 -1.40
C SER A 89 -15.93 -3.68 -2.23
N ASN A 90 -16.51 -2.75 -2.99
CA ASN A 90 -17.58 -3.03 -3.96
C ASN A 90 -17.08 -3.66 -5.27
N GLY A 91 -15.76 -3.76 -5.46
CA GLY A 91 -15.12 -4.37 -6.63
C GLY A 91 -14.79 -3.40 -7.78
N ASP A 92 -15.15 -2.13 -7.70
CA ASP A 92 -14.64 -1.11 -8.63
C ASP A 92 -13.13 -0.98 -8.49
N LYS A 93 -12.47 -0.49 -9.53
CA LYS A 93 -11.00 -0.36 -9.53
C LYS A 93 -10.57 0.97 -10.12
N TYR A 94 -9.52 1.54 -9.56
CA TYR A 94 -8.75 2.60 -10.19
C TYR A 94 -7.35 2.07 -10.52
N GLU A 95 -6.89 2.33 -11.71
CA GLU A 95 -5.51 2.07 -12.15
C GLU A 95 -4.94 3.36 -12.73
N GLY A 96 -3.82 3.85 -12.18
CA GLY A 96 -3.25 5.10 -12.66
C GLY A 96 -2.23 5.71 -11.70
N ASP A 97 -2.04 7.02 -11.87
CA ASP A 97 -1.05 7.80 -11.15
C ASP A 97 -1.56 8.26 -9.78
N TRP A 98 -0.67 8.26 -8.82
CA TRP A 98 -0.89 8.65 -7.43
C TRP A 98 0.14 9.68 -6.99
N LYS A 99 -0.28 10.62 -6.19
CA LYS A 99 0.56 11.63 -5.58
C LYS A 99 0.11 11.96 -4.17
N ASN A 100 1.00 11.80 -3.18
CA ASN A 100 0.70 12.11 -1.78
C ASN A 100 -0.64 11.48 -1.30
N GLY A 101 -0.85 10.20 -1.60
CA GLY A 101 -2.04 9.44 -1.21
C GLY A 101 -3.31 9.69 -2.03
N LYS A 102 -3.24 10.51 -3.09
CA LYS A 102 -4.40 10.87 -3.93
C LYS A 102 -4.20 10.46 -5.38
N LYS A 103 -5.30 10.18 -6.08
CA LYS A 103 -5.30 10.01 -7.55
C LYS A 103 -4.91 11.35 -8.17
N ASN A 104 -3.83 11.37 -8.94
CA ASN A 104 -3.29 12.60 -9.51
C ASN A 104 -2.42 12.27 -10.73
N GLY A 105 -2.84 12.65 -11.91
CA GLY A 105 -2.26 12.31 -13.20
C GLY A 105 -3.20 11.46 -14.05
N GLN A 106 -2.65 10.63 -14.90
CA GLN A 106 -3.44 9.79 -15.81
C GLN A 106 -3.94 8.53 -15.09
N GLY A 107 -5.18 8.14 -15.37
CA GLY A 107 -5.74 6.94 -14.80
C GLY A 107 -7.11 6.57 -15.35
N ALA A 108 -7.61 5.42 -14.88
CA ALA A 108 -8.92 4.92 -15.24
C ALA A 108 -9.63 4.30 -14.05
N ILE A 109 -10.93 4.56 -13.93
CA ILE A 109 -11.81 3.83 -13.02
C ILE A 109 -12.60 2.81 -13.85
N PHE A 110 -12.61 1.57 -13.40
CA PHE A 110 -13.40 0.47 -13.95
C PHE A 110 -14.53 0.14 -12.98
N TYR A 111 -15.75 0.30 -13.41
CA TYR A 111 -16.94 0.03 -12.61
C TYR A 111 -17.45 -1.40 -12.79
N GLN A 112 -18.20 -1.89 -11.81
CA GLN A 112 -18.77 -3.25 -11.83
C GLN A 112 -19.81 -3.47 -12.94
N ASP A 113 -20.47 -2.39 -13.40
CA ASP A 113 -21.41 -2.44 -14.53
C ASP A 113 -20.70 -2.57 -15.90
N GLY A 114 -19.37 -2.48 -15.88
CA GLY A 114 -18.50 -2.57 -17.06
C GLY A 114 -18.24 -1.24 -17.74
N SER A 115 -18.76 -0.14 -17.23
CA SER A 115 -18.36 1.19 -17.68
C SER A 115 -16.95 1.56 -17.20
N LYS A 116 -16.33 2.52 -17.87
CA LYS A 116 -14.97 2.98 -17.61
C LYS A 116 -14.92 4.50 -17.69
N LEU A 117 -14.32 5.12 -16.68
CA LEU A 117 -13.96 6.55 -16.70
C LEU A 117 -12.44 6.67 -16.86
N GLU A 118 -11.95 7.33 -17.90
CA GLU A 118 -10.53 7.44 -18.20
C GLU A 118 -10.13 8.87 -18.50
N GLY A 119 -8.94 9.25 -18.05
CA GLY A 119 -8.35 10.56 -18.31
C GLY A 119 -7.53 11.09 -17.15
N GLU A 120 -7.47 12.41 -17.04
CA GLU A 120 -6.70 13.09 -16.00
C GLU A 120 -7.49 13.21 -14.69
N PHE A 121 -6.82 12.92 -13.58
CA PHE A 121 -7.32 13.11 -12.23
C PHE A 121 -6.47 14.18 -11.51
N ARG A 122 -7.09 14.98 -10.66
CA ARG A 122 -6.43 15.95 -9.79
C ARG A 122 -7.04 15.89 -8.39
N ASP A 123 -6.19 15.63 -7.39
CA ASP A 123 -6.61 15.55 -5.99
C ASP A 123 -7.88 14.69 -5.79
N ASP A 124 -7.84 13.44 -6.29
CA ASP A 124 -8.91 12.44 -6.29
C ASP A 124 -10.10 12.74 -7.24
N SER A 125 -10.19 13.91 -7.81
CA SER A 125 -11.30 14.32 -8.67
C SER A 125 -10.99 14.10 -10.15
N PRO A 126 -11.94 13.58 -10.95
CA PRO A 126 -11.84 13.62 -12.39
C PRO A 126 -11.72 15.08 -12.87
N TRP A 127 -10.70 15.35 -13.68
CA TRP A 127 -10.44 16.71 -14.19
C TRP A 127 -10.74 16.82 -15.68
N ASP A 128 -10.13 15.98 -16.48
CA ASP A 128 -10.37 15.84 -17.91
C ASP A 128 -10.51 14.35 -18.23
N THR A 129 -11.74 13.88 -18.19
CA THR A 129 -12.06 12.45 -18.28
C THR A 129 -13.16 12.18 -19.28
N SER A 130 -13.15 10.99 -19.87
CA SER A 130 -14.20 10.48 -20.75
C SER A 130 -14.82 9.22 -20.13
N LEU A 131 -16.14 9.17 -20.10
CA LEU A 131 -16.91 8.00 -19.68
C LEU A 131 -17.17 7.11 -20.91
N TYR A 132 -16.85 5.83 -20.79
CA TYR A 132 -17.13 4.81 -21.78
C TYR A 132 -18.15 3.83 -21.19
N ASP A 133 -19.33 3.83 -21.76
CA ASP A 133 -20.37 2.84 -21.47
C ASP A 133 -20.08 1.54 -22.24
N LYS A 134 -20.65 0.46 -21.74
CA LYS A 134 -20.56 -0.88 -22.35
C LYS A 134 -21.36 -0.98 -23.61
#